data_64449150fc6717c9be5bcf7fc1c3dd9e
#
_entry.id   64449150fc6717c9be5bcf7fc1c3dd9e
#
_cell.length_a   1.000
_cell.length_b   1.000
_cell.length_c   1.000
_cell.angle_alpha   90.00
_cell.angle_beta   90.00
_cell.angle_gamma   90.00
#
_symmetry.space_group_name_H-M   'P 1'
#
loop_
_entity.id
_entity.type
_entity.pdbx_description
1 polymer ?
#
loop_
_entity_poly.entity_id
_entity_poly.type
_entity_poly.pdbx_seq_one_letter_code
_entity_poly.pdbx_strand_id
1 'polypeptide(L)'
;MWPLEIVKKMDATMYLFNTVPKITKQTAVAMLLLADLTFQTSAKATSTAPNPKTYKQEGLADLPGLKAAMACENLKSTDLSAAVGAKTEVLSTTVATQDGVAYCEVRTLIAPNIKSEFRLPVQGWTQRYLQTGCGGLCGVLGIHLDHAKGCVPADTHGLALGSTDMGHASRNVGEGEFGSDPQARIDFAYRGVHLTAVLGKQLVQQFYAAPSKYNYFSGCSDGGREALAEAQRYPDDFNGIAAGAPAMNFQIQNSFYHGWQATSNTDANGKTVLTADKLPILHKAVLAACDALDGQKDGLINDPRQCKFDPATIQCPEGRADTSQCLTAAQVATVRKLYAGPQDAQGRHLTIGGPQYGSELAWEGVFVTKSADQPVPSTFMALGSIKNLIFEKNPAADYSLKDFHFDAAQFDQVRAMHVLYDATNPELSGFATAGGKLILWHGWSDPHISPINTIAYYTAVNQLMGTERTAAFARLFLFPGMYHCGTGDGPSEFDLLTPLMRWTESNHAPTALVARTASAPRISDFKKSKVVDKVRVIFAYPDHAVYKGSGNPADPANYTKQVTSEPVSYDWYGAEFMKPGSQKQCSAVEGKLVCQ
;
A
#
# COMPACT_ATOMS: atom_id res chain seq x y z
N MET A 1 27.37 -7.19 -19.84
CA MET A 1 27.50 -8.58 -19.35
C MET A 1 27.94 -8.50 -17.90
N TRP A 2 27.03 -8.65 -16.98
CA TRP A 2 27.30 -8.70 -15.55
C TRP A 2 27.43 -10.16 -15.13
N PRO A 3 28.31 -10.51 -14.20
CA PRO A 3 28.50 -11.91 -13.80
C PRO A 3 27.26 -12.45 -13.11
N LEU A 4 26.81 -13.62 -13.52
CA LEU A 4 25.65 -14.36 -13.01
C LEU A 4 25.66 -14.65 -11.48
N GLU A 5 26.76 -14.40 -10.80
CA GLU A 5 26.89 -14.68 -9.36
C GLU A 5 26.23 -13.62 -8.44
N ILE A 6 26.04 -12.38 -8.91
CA ILE A 6 25.42 -11.34 -8.07
C ILE A 6 23.91 -11.52 -8.01
N VAL A 7 23.29 -11.98 -9.10
CA VAL A 7 21.85 -12.24 -9.16
C VAL A 7 21.44 -13.41 -8.24
N LYS A 8 22.30 -14.45 -8.12
CA LYS A 8 22.04 -15.61 -7.24
C LYS A 8 22.10 -15.30 -5.75
N LYS A 9 22.77 -14.23 -5.33
CA LYS A 9 22.82 -13.85 -3.90
C LYS A 9 21.65 -12.98 -3.45
N MET A 10 20.95 -12.33 -4.37
CA MET A 10 19.73 -11.55 -4.03
C MET A 10 18.49 -12.44 -3.95
N ASP A 11 18.44 -13.57 -4.67
CA ASP A 11 17.33 -14.53 -4.63
C ASP A 11 17.22 -15.33 -3.31
N ALA A 12 18.30 -15.42 -2.54
CA ALA A 12 18.34 -16.26 -1.33
C ALA A 12 17.73 -15.61 -0.07
N THR A 13 17.41 -14.32 -0.09
CA THR A 13 16.96 -13.58 1.11
C THR A 13 15.44 -13.30 1.14
N MET A 14 14.71 -13.59 0.08
CA MET A 14 13.28 -13.29 -0.02
C MET A 14 12.33 -14.51 0.06
N TYR A 15 12.85 -15.74 0.11
CA TYR A 15 12.01 -16.95 0.21
C TYR A 15 12.58 -17.99 1.19
N LEU A 16 12.41 -17.80 2.49
CA LEU A 16 12.54 -18.86 3.48
C LEU A 16 11.56 -18.67 4.64
N PHE A 17 10.32 -19.06 4.43
CA PHE A 17 9.45 -19.55 5.48
C PHE A 17 8.55 -20.65 4.92
N ASN A 18 9.06 -21.85 4.92
CA ASN A 18 8.31 -23.11 5.11
C ASN A 18 9.28 -24.28 5.13
N THR A 19 9.95 -24.52 6.26
CA THR A 19 10.47 -25.85 6.58
C THR A 19 10.36 -26.07 8.08
N VAL A 20 9.40 -26.90 8.46
CA VAL A 20 9.29 -27.51 9.79
C VAL A 20 10.48 -28.47 9.96
N PRO A 21 11.25 -28.41 11.06
CA PRO A 21 12.32 -29.38 11.30
C PRO A 21 11.74 -30.77 11.64
N LYS A 22 12.15 -31.77 10.89
CA LYS A 22 11.95 -33.18 11.25
C LYS A 22 12.78 -33.50 12.50
N ILE A 23 12.10 -33.80 13.60
CA ILE A 23 12.72 -34.35 14.79
C ILE A 23 12.97 -35.87 14.52
N THR A 24 14.23 -36.26 14.51
CA THR A 24 14.66 -37.66 14.46
C THR A 24 14.47 -38.30 15.84
N LYS A 25 13.85 -39.49 15.83
CA LYS A 25 13.73 -40.40 16.97
C LYS A 25 15.12 -40.91 17.39
N GLN A 26 15.45 -40.76 18.64
CA GLN A 26 16.23 -41.70 19.46
C GLN A 26 16.32 -41.12 20.87
N THR A 27 15.69 -41.71 21.85
CA THR A 27 16.16 -42.61 22.90
C THR A 27 15.06 -42.79 23.94
N ALA A 28 14.53 -43.97 24.00
CA ALA A 28 13.73 -44.47 25.12
C ALA A 28 14.65 -45.26 26.06
N VAL A 29 14.57 -45.02 27.37
CA VAL A 29 14.76 -46.08 28.40
C VAL A 29 14.07 -45.66 29.70
N ALA A 30 13.08 -46.45 30.06
CA ALA A 30 12.58 -46.96 31.32
C ALA A 30 12.57 -46.12 32.61
N MET A 31 11.37 -45.98 33.18
CA MET A 31 11.11 -46.40 34.57
C MET A 31 9.62 -46.76 34.74
N LEU A 32 9.37 -48.05 35.01
CA LEU A 32 8.12 -48.58 35.57
C LEU A 32 8.09 -48.30 37.08
N LEU A 33 6.89 -48.01 37.63
CA LEU A 33 6.31 -48.71 38.79
C LEU A 33 4.98 -48.12 39.25
N LEU A 34 3.94 -48.94 39.12
CA LEU A 34 2.87 -49.28 40.07
C LEU A 34 1.75 -48.29 40.46
N ALA A 35 0.57 -48.77 40.13
CA ALA A 35 -0.70 -48.85 40.88
C ALA A 35 -1.62 -47.61 40.75
N ASP A 36 -2.87 -47.66 40.38
CA ASP A 36 -4.00 -48.47 40.86
C ASP A 36 -5.17 -48.40 39.89
N LEU A 37 -5.92 -49.48 39.78
CA LEU A 37 -7.18 -49.57 39.06
C LEU A 37 -8.27 -48.74 39.78
N THR A 38 -8.90 -47.81 39.08
CA THR A 38 -10.29 -47.43 39.32
C THR A 38 -11.04 -47.35 37.99
N PHE A 39 -12.03 -48.23 37.87
CA PHE A 39 -13.06 -48.20 36.84
C PHE A 39 -13.74 -46.84 36.84
N GLN A 40 -13.62 -46.07 35.76
CA GLN A 40 -14.52 -44.97 35.48
C GLN A 40 -15.17 -45.15 34.10
N THR A 41 -16.46 -45.12 34.15
CA THR A 41 -17.45 -45.25 33.10
C THR A 41 -17.16 -44.33 31.94
N SER A 42 -17.16 -44.89 30.73
CA SER A 42 -17.08 -44.24 29.43
C SER A 42 -18.25 -43.22 29.31
N ALA A 43 -17.99 -41.95 29.59
CA ALA A 43 -18.86 -40.88 29.17
C ALA A 43 -18.71 -40.66 27.67
N LYS A 44 -19.76 -40.93 26.90
CA LYS A 44 -19.88 -40.54 25.50
C LYS A 44 -19.60 -39.03 25.43
N ALA A 45 -18.46 -38.68 24.82
CA ALA A 45 -18.23 -37.29 24.40
C ALA A 45 -19.32 -36.91 23.39
N THR A 46 -20.30 -36.21 23.83
CA THR A 46 -21.19 -35.47 22.94
C THR A 46 -20.33 -34.41 22.25
N SER A 47 -20.09 -34.64 20.96
CA SER A 47 -19.55 -33.61 20.08
C SER A 47 -20.49 -32.39 20.13
N THR A 48 -20.15 -31.42 20.95
CA THR A 48 -20.79 -30.12 20.89
C THR A 48 -20.35 -29.53 19.54
N ALA A 49 -21.32 -29.35 18.64
CA ALA A 49 -21.13 -28.56 17.45
C ALA A 49 -20.48 -27.21 17.83
N PRO A 50 -19.47 -26.74 17.10
CA PRO A 50 -18.84 -25.47 17.40
C PRO A 50 -19.93 -24.39 17.48
N ASN A 51 -19.89 -23.61 18.55
CA ASN A 51 -20.78 -22.49 18.77
C ASN A 51 -20.83 -21.62 17.51
N PRO A 52 -22.00 -21.26 16.95
CA PRO A 52 -22.07 -20.48 15.74
C PRO A 52 -21.28 -19.19 15.95
N LYS A 53 -20.24 -18.98 15.12
CA LYS A 53 -19.44 -17.74 15.14
C LYS A 53 -20.40 -16.56 15.00
N THR A 54 -20.38 -15.65 15.97
CA THR A 54 -21.18 -14.42 15.87
C THR A 54 -20.46 -13.46 14.95
N TYR A 55 -21.06 -13.14 13.81
CA TYR A 55 -20.54 -12.18 12.82
C TYR A 55 -20.97 -10.74 13.14
N LYS A 56 -21.59 -10.52 14.30
CA LYS A 56 -22.10 -9.21 14.69
C LYS A 56 -21.02 -8.30 15.22
N GLN A 57 -20.95 -7.10 14.69
CA GLN A 57 -20.13 -6.01 15.18
C GLN A 57 -20.95 -4.73 15.19
N GLU A 58 -20.88 -3.95 16.25
CA GLU A 58 -21.64 -2.71 16.39
C GLU A 58 -21.39 -1.77 15.19
N GLY A 59 -22.47 -1.22 14.63
CA GLY A 59 -22.44 -0.31 13.49
C GLY A 59 -22.30 -0.98 12.12
N LEU A 60 -22.16 -2.31 12.05
CA LEU A 60 -22.28 -3.05 10.80
C LEU A 60 -23.70 -3.57 10.60
N ALA A 61 -24.11 -3.72 9.34
CA ALA A 61 -25.39 -4.34 9.00
C ALA A 61 -25.45 -5.79 9.53
N ASP A 62 -26.57 -6.12 10.18
CA ASP A 62 -26.81 -7.47 10.70
C ASP A 62 -27.20 -8.41 9.54
N LEU A 63 -26.19 -8.95 8.87
CA LEU A 63 -26.36 -9.86 7.75
C LEU A 63 -26.12 -11.31 8.20
N PRO A 64 -27.08 -12.23 7.96
CA PRO A 64 -26.87 -13.64 8.28
C PRO A 64 -25.74 -14.22 7.45
N GLY A 65 -24.92 -15.08 8.09
CA GLY A 65 -23.91 -15.86 7.39
C GLY A 65 -24.57 -16.89 6.47
N LEU A 66 -24.27 -16.83 5.17
CA LEU A 66 -24.78 -17.77 4.17
C LEU A 66 -23.77 -18.93 3.97
N LYS A 67 -24.30 -20.07 3.53
CA LYS A 67 -23.52 -21.22 3.06
C LYS A 67 -23.52 -21.25 1.54
N ALA A 68 -22.54 -21.91 0.96
CA ALA A 68 -22.49 -22.20 -0.46
C ALA A 68 -23.77 -22.91 -0.92
N ALA A 69 -24.32 -22.47 -2.06
CA ALA A 69 -25.47 -23.07 -2.70
C ALA A 69 -25.10 -24.21 -3.67
N MET A 70 -23.81 -24.30 -4.03
CA MET A 70 -23.26 -25.35 -4.89
C MET A 70 -21.92 -25.86 -4.36
N ALA A 71 -21.48 -27.02 -4.85
CA ALA A 71 -20.15 -27.53 -4.57
C ALA A 71 -19.08 -26.69 -5.30
N CYS A 72 -17.91 -26.53 -4.69
CA CYS A 72 -16.79 -25.71 -5.21
C CYS A 72 -16.36 -26.13 -6.63
N GLU A 73 -16.29 -27.42 -6.88
CA GLU A 73 -15.92 -28.01 -8.18
C GLU A 73 -16.86 -27.60 -9.31
N ASN A 74 -18.12 -27.33 -9.03
CA ASN A 74 -19.11 -26.95 -10.05
C ASN A 74 -18.82 -25.58 -10.67
N LEU A 75 -18.11 -24.69 -9.98
CA LEU A 75 -17.65 -23.42 -10.53
C LEU A 75 -16.72 -23.61 -11.74
N LYS A 76 -16.01 -24.75 -11.83
CA LYS A 76 -15.08 -25.04 -12.92
C LYS A 76 -15.74 -25.04 -14.31
N SER A 77 -17.01 -25.39 -14.39
CA SER A 77 -17.78 -25.44 -15.64
C SER A 77 -18.62 -24.18 -15.91
N THR A 78 -18.51 -23.16 -15.07
CA THR A 78 -19.30 -21.93 -15.23
C THR A 78 -18.65 -21.01 -16.27
N ASP A 79 -19.40 -20.64 -17.31
CA ASP A 79 -18.96 -19.61 -18.26
C ASP A 79 -19.48 -18.23 -17.80
N LEU A 80 -18.56 -17.36 -17.46
CA LEU A 80 -18.83 -15.98 -17.01
C LEU A 80 -18.43 -14.93 -18.05
N SER A 81 -18.03 -15.36 -19.26
CA SER A 81 -17.49 -14.47 -20.31
C SER A 81 -18.45 -13.35 -20.69
N ALA A 82 -19.74 -13.65 -20.82
CA ALA A 82 -20.74 -12.64 -21.18
C ALA A 82 -20.95 -11.60 -20.07
N ALA A 83 -20.91 -12.01 -18.81
CA ALA A 83 -21.08 -11.12 -17.65
C ALA A 83 -19.85 -10.25 -17.41
N VAL A 84 -18.65 -10.76 -17.69
CA VAL A 84 -17.37 -10.04 -17.56
C VAL A 84 -17.10 -9.13 -18.78
N GLY A 85 -17.74 -9.41 -19.92
CA GLY A 85 -17.48 -8.68 -21.17
C GLY A 85 -16.14 -9.07 -21.83
N ALA A 86 -15.54 -10.19 -21.41
CA ALA A 86 -14.31 -10.73 -21.96
C ALA A 86 -14.29 -12.25 -21.80
N LYS A 87 -13.64 -12.97 -22.71
CA LYS A 87 -13.46 -14.43 -22.57
C LYS A 87 -12.82 -14.73 -21.22
N THR A 88 -13.53 -15.53 -20.41
CA THR A 88 -13.16 -15.84 -19.04
C THR A 88 -13.15 -17.35 -18.83
N GLU A 89 -12.11 -17.87 -18.21
CA GLU A 89 -11.95 -19.29 -17.89
C GLU A 89 -11.69 -19.48 -16.39
N VAL A 90 -12.37 -20.42 -15.76
CA VAL A 90 -12.03 -20.90 -14.42
C VAL A 90 -10.93 -21.94 -14.56
N LEU A 91 -9.71 -21.61 -14.20
CA LEU A 91 -8.54 -22.47 -14.34
C LEU A 91 -8.53 -23.63 -13.32
N SER A 92 -8.90 -23.35 -12.08
CA SER A 92 -8.99 -24.34 -11.03
C SER A 92 -9.96 -23.94 -9.92
N THR A 93 -10.52 -24.94 -9.27
CA THR A 93 -11.29 -24.82 -8.04
C THR A 93 -10.78 -25.85 -7.03
N THR A 94 -10.56 -25.43 -5.79
CA THR A 94 -10.02 -26.31 -4.72
C THR A 94 -10.63 -25.91 -3.40
N VAL A 95 -11.07 -26.87 -2.60
CA VAL A 95 -11.47 -26.59 -1.22
C VAL A 95 -10.22 -26.63 -0.34
N ALA A 96 -9.89 -25.50 0.26
CA ALA A 96 -8.78 -25.34 1.21
C ALA A 96 -9.33 -24.95 2.59
N THR A 97 -8.53 -25.18 3.64
CA THR A 97 -8.88 -24.80 5.01
C THR A 97 -7.83 -23.86 5.57
N GLN A 98 -8.26 -22.72 6.07
CA GLN A 98 -7.43 -21.76 6.79
C GLN A 98 -8.07 -21.44 8.14
N ASP A 99 -7.31 -21.57 9.23
CA ASP A 99 -7.79 -21.31 10.62
C ASP A 99 -9.11 -22.01 10.96
N GLY A 100 -9.28 -23.24 10.44
CA GLY A 100 -10.47 -24.07 10.65
C GLY A 100 -11.69 -23.68 9.82
N VAL A 101 -11.57 -22.73 8.88
CA VAL A 101 -12.63 -22.33 7.95
C VAL A 101 -12.33 -22.88 6.56
N ALA A 102 -13.31 -23.55 5.95
CA ALA A 102 -13.20 -24.07 4.61
C ALA A 102 -13.54 -22.96 3.57
N TYR A 103 -12.69 -22.84 2.55
CA TYR A 103 -12.87 -21.95 1.42
C TYR A 103 -12.91 -22.71 0.10
N CYS A 104 -13.72 -22.25 -0.83
CA CYS A 104 -13.53 -22.53 -2.23
C CYS A 104 -12.52 -21.55 -2.81
N GLU A 105 -11.31 -22.00 -3.09
CA GLU A 105 -10.28 -21.25 -3.80
C GLU A 105 -10.50 -21.41 -5.31
N VAL A 106 -10.66 -20.29 -6.02
CA VAL A 106 -10.92 -20.23 -7.44
C VAL A 106 -9.82 -19.45 -8.13
N ARG A 107 -9.17 -20.01 -9.13
CA ARG A 107 -8.24 -19.30 -10.01
C ARG A 107 -8.83 -19.17 -11.40
N THR A 108 -8.67 -18.00 -11.98
CA THR A 108 -9.30 -17.64 -13.25
C THR A 108 -8.31 -16.97 -14.20
N LEU A 109 -8.69 -16.95 -15.48
CA LEU A 109 -8.03 -16.20 -16.53
C LEU A 109 -9.09 -15.40 -17.28
N ILE A 110 -8.93 -14.08 -17.32
CA ILE A 110 -9.69 -13.20 -18.21
C ILE A 110 -8.76 -12.82 -19.37
N ALA A 111 -9.18 -13.07 -20.58
CA ALA A 111 -8.34 -12.85 -21.76
C ALA A 111 -7.92 -11.37 -21.92
N PRO A 112 -6.67 -11.12 -22.40
CA PRO A 112 -5.71 -12.14 -22.81
C PRO A 112 -4.93 -12.78 -21.65
N ASN A 113 -4.61 -12.05 -20.55
CA ASN A 113 -3.65 -12.52 -19.57
C ASN A 113 -3.98 -12.19 -18.11
N ILE A 114 -5.12 -11.57 -17.78
CA ILE A 114 -5.46 -11.21 -16.41
C ILE A 114 -5.78 -12.47 -15.62
N LYS A 115 -4.95 -12.82 -14.65
CA LYS A 115 -5.23 -13.89 -13.71
C LYS A 115 -5.76 -13.32 -12.41
N SER A 116 -6.73 -14.03 -11.82
CA SER A 116 -7.31 -13.64 -10.54
C SER A 116 -7.43 -14.85 -9.63
N GLU A 117 -7.37 -14.59 -8.33
CA GLU A 117 -7.57 -15.58 -7.26
C GLU A 117 -8.71 -15.11 -6.37
N PHE A 118 -9.61 -16.04 -6.05
CA PHE A 118 -10.73 -15.78 -5.14
C PHE A 118 -10.77 -16.81 -4.03
N ARG A 119 -11.19 -16.40 -2.82
CA ARG A 119 -11.45 -17.25 -1.67
C ARG A 119 -12.88 -17.01 -1.20
N LEU A 120 -13.72 -18.01 -1.37
CA LEU A 120 -15.15 -17.94 -1.05
C LEU A 120 -15.44 -18.86 0.15
N PRO A 121 -15.82 -18.33 1.34
CA PRO A 121 -16.14 -19.16 2.50
C PRO A 121 -17.23 -20.19 2.17
N VAL A 122 -17.02 -21.48 2.43
CA VAL A 122 -18.02 -22.52 2.18
C VAL A 122 -19.23 -22.34 3.11
N GLN A 123 -18.99 -21.79 4.32
CA GLN A 123 -20.03 -21.48 5.30
C GLN A 123 -19.72 -20.15 5.98
N GLY A 124 -20.77 -19.45 6.39
CA GLY A 124 -20.63 -18.23 7.18
C GLY A 124 -20.24 -16.99 6.37
N TRP A 125 -20.46 -17.00 5.06
CA TRP A 125 -20.25 -15.79 4.25
C TRP A 125 -21.19 -14.66 4.68
N THR A 126 -20.61 -13.52 5.07
CA THR A 126 -21.34 -12.36 5.61
C THR A 126 -21.93 -11.45 4.54
N GLN A 127 -22.11 -11.92 3.33
CA GLN A 127 -22.64 -11.20 2.17
C GLN A 127 -21.81 -9.97 1.77
N ARG A 128 -20.51 -9.99 2.11
CA ARG A 128 -19.53 -8.96 1.77
C ARG A 128 -18.46 -9.53 0.86
N TYR A 129 -18.12 -8.77 -0.18
CA TYR A 129 -16.98 -9.04 -1.06
C TYR A 129 -15.90 -8.00 -0.81
N LEU A 130 -14.66 -8.42 -0.70
CA LEU A 130 -13.50 -7.55 -0.57
C LEU A 130 -12.46 -7.93 -1.60
N GLN A 131 -12.08 -7.01 -2.45
CA GLN A 131 -10.96 -7.15 -3.36
C GLN A 131 -9.74 -6.42 -2.80
N THR A 132 -8.56 -7.04 -2.92
CA THR A 132 -7.30 -6.46 -2.48
C THR A 132 -6.43 -6.09 -3.69
N GLY A 133 -5.79 -4.92 -3.61
CA GLY A 133 -4.83 -4.46 -4.61
C GLY A 133 -3.45 -5.06 -4.44
N CYS A 134 -2.61 -4.93 -5.46
CA CYS A 134 -1.23 -5.40 -5.48
C CYS A 134 -0.22 -4.30 -5.12
N GLY A 135 1.07 -4.62 -5.11
CA GLY A 135 2.16 -3.67 -4.84
C GLY A 135 3.18 -3.60 -5.97
N GLY A 136 3.93 -2.51 -6.01
CA GLY A 136 4.98 -2.27 -7.00
C GLY A 136 4.41 -2.20 -8.43
N LEU A 137 4.95 -3.02 -9.33
CA LEU A 137 4.43 -3.18 -10.70
C LEU A 137 3.51 -4.40 -10.83
N CYS A 138 2.99 -4.93 -9.72
CA CYS A 138 2.11 -6.10 -9.70
C CYS A 138 2.71 -7.41 -10.24
N GLY A 139 1.95 -8.22 -10.94
CA GLY A 139 2.43 -9.46 -11.58
C GLY A 139 2.48 -10.69 -10.67
N VAL A 140 2.08 -10.55 -9.40
CA VAL A 140 2.06 -11.64 -8.41
C VAL A 140 0.67 -11.75 -7.80
N LEU A 141 0.07 -12.95 -7.87
CA LEU A 141 -1.21 -13.22 -7.21
C LEU A 141 -1.02 -13.37 -5.70
N GLY A 142 -1.89 -12.74 -4.92
CA GLY A 142 -1.92 -12.90 -3.48
C GLY A 142 -3.01 -12.05 -2.83
N ILE A 143 -3.79 -12.66 -1.95
CA ILE A 143 -4.80 -11.97 -1.14
C ILE A 143 -4.16 -11.58 0.19
N HIS A 144 -4.01 -10.28 0.41
CA HIS A 144 -3.46 -9.72 1.63
C HIS A 144 -4.48 -8.82 2.32
N LEU A 145 -4.79 -9.13 3.58
CA LEU A 145 -5.69 -8.32 4.40
C LEU A 145 -4.83 -7.46 5.35
N ASP A 146 -4.43 -6.31 4.89
CA ASP A 146 -3.73 -5.34 5.70
C ASP A 146 -4.72 -4.45 6.47
N HIS A 147 -4.33 -4.03 7.68
CA HIS A 147 -5.13 -3.14 8.52
C HIS A 147 -6.58 -3.60 8.73
N ALA A 148 -6.78 -4.92 8.91
CA ALA A 148 -8.09 -5.57 9.05
C ALA A 148 -8.32 -6.17 10.44
N LYS A 149 -7.30 -6.20 11.31
CA LYS A 149 -7.37 -6.80 12.64
C LYS A 149 -8.35 -6.05 13.53
N GLY A 150 -9.33 -6.75 14.06
CA GLY A 150 -10.44 -6.20 14.84
C GLY A 150 -11.73 -6.05 14.02
N CYS A 151 -11.68 -6.24 12.71
CA CYS A 151 -12.85 -6.30 11.85
C CYS A 151 -13.48 -7.70 11.92
N VAL A 152 -14.61 -7.85 12.60
CA VAL A 152 -15.24 -9.16 12.83
C VAL A 152 -15.48 -9.95 11.54
N PRO A 153 -16.01 -9.39 10.44
CA PRO A 153 -16.14 -10.14 9.18
C PRO A 153 -14.83 -10.68 8.63
N ALA A 154 -13.71 -9.98 8.83
CA ALA A 154 -12.39 -10.43 8.43
C ALA A 154 -11.82 -11.47 9.42
N ASP A 155 -11.84 -11.17 10.72
CA ASP A 155 -11.32 -12.03 11.78
C ASP A 155 -12.06 -13.37 11.88
N THR A 156 -13.34 -13.41 11.50
CA THR A 156 -14.16 -14.64 11.46
C THR A 156 -14.13 -15.34 10.12
N HIS A 157 -13.33 -14.84 9.15
CA HIS A 157 -13.24 -15.38 7.81
C HIS A 157 -14.57 -15.38 7.03
N GLY A 158 -15.42 -14.39 7.29
CA GLY A 158 -16.75 -14.27 6.67
C GLY A 158 -16.78 -13.46 5.37
N LEU A 159 -15.63 -13.00 4.85
CA LEU A 159 -15.54 -12.26 3.60
C LEU A 159 -15.28 -13.18 2.41
N ALA A 160 -15.97 -12.94 1.30
CA ALA A 160 -15.51 -13.40 -0.01
C ALA A 160 -14.39 -12.46 -0.47
N LEU A 161 -13.24 -13.02 -0.86
CA LEU A 161 -12.02 -12.27 -1.15
C LEU A 161 -11.60 -12.44 -2.60
N GLY A 162 -10.99 -11.43 -3.19
CA GLY A 162 -10.42 -11.47 -4.54
C GLY A 162 -9.12 -10.68 -4.67
N SER A 163 -8.27 -11.08 -5.61
CA SER A 163 -7.07 -10.36 -6.04
C SER A 163 -6.73 -10.66 -7.49
N THR A 164 -5.87 -9.84 -8.11
CA THR A 164 -5.45 -9.99 -9.50
C THR A 164 -3.95 -9.75 -9.68
N ASP A 165 -3.35 -10.37 -10.72
CA ASP A 165 -1.98 -10.07 -11.16
C ASP A 165 -1.89 -8.86 -12.09
N MET A 166 -3.00 -8.21 -12.38
CA MET A 166 -3.11 -7.07 -13.30
C MET A 166 -2.68 -7.37 -14.75
N GLY A 167 -2.82 -8.62 -15.19
CA GLY A 167 -2.68 -9.02 -16.59
C GLY A 167 -1.27 -9.41 -17.03
N HIS A 168 -0.36 -9.62 -16.10
CA HIS A 168 0.98 -10.13 -16.38
C HIS A 168 1.51 -10.98 -15.21
N ALA A 169 2.62 -11.66 -15.42
CA ALA A 169 3.31 -12.41 -14.37
C ALA A 169 4.72 -11.86 -14.20
N SER A 170 5.12 -11.64 -12.95
CA SER A 170 6.44 -11.16 -12.56
C SER A 170 7.06 -12.07 -11.50
N ARG A 171 8.39 -12.14 -11.47
CA ARG A 171 9.13 -12.83 -10.41
C ARG A 171 9.26 -11.97 -9.16
N ASN A 172 9.20 -10.65 -9.36
CA ASN A 172 9.24 -9.65 -8.29
C ASN A 172 8.47 -8.39 -8.74
N VAL A 173 8.10 -7.58 -7.76
CA VAL A 173 7.23 -6.40 -7.94
C VAL A 173 7.87 -5.20 -8.65
N GLY A 174 9.09 -5.31 -9.16
CA GLY A 174 9.78 -4.23 -9.90
C GLY A 174 10.01 -4.56 -11.37
N GLU A 175 9.55 -5.70 -11.87
CA GLU A 175 9.71 -6.10 -13.28
C GLU A 175 8.65 -5.45 -14.16
N GLY A 176 9.08 -4.59 -15.09
CA GLY A 176 8.19 -3.81 -15.97
C GLY A 176 8.12 -4.29 -17.42
N GLU A 177 8.76 -5.41 -17.77
CA GLU A 177 8.91 -5.90 -19.15
C GLU A 177 7.57 -6.14 -19.87
N PHE A 178 6.49 -6.35 -19.14
CA PHE A 178 5.13 -6.43 -19.68
C PHE A 178 4.73 -5.17 -20.45
N GLY A 179 5.34 -4.03 -20.14
CA GLY A 179 5.09 -2.75 -20.81
C GLY A 179 5.53 -2.70 -22.28
N SER A 180 6.12 -3.76 -22.83
CA SER A 180 6.32 -3.94 -24.26
C SER A 180 5.01 -4.28 -25.01
N ASP A 181 3.99 -4.78 -24.30
CA ASP A 181 2.66 -5.11 -24.84
C ASP A 181 1.65 -4.00 -24.46
N PRO A 182 1.06 -3.29 -25.44
CA PRO A 182 0.06 -2.27 -25.20
C PRO A 182 -1.17 -2.77 -24.44
N GLN A 183 -1.60 -4.02 -24.65
CA GLN A 183 -2.72 -4.58 -23.91
C GLN A 183 -2.36 -4.82 -22.44
N ALA A 184 -1.16 -5.31 -22.16
CA ALA A 184 -0.72 -5.49 -20.77
C ALA A 184 -0.57 -4.14 -20.03
N ARG A 185 -0.19 -3.05 -20.73
CA ARG A 185 -0.23 -1.69 -20.16
C ARG A 185 -1.65 -1.27 -19.74
N ILE A 186 -2.66 -1.56 -20.57
CA ILE A 186 -4.08 -1.26 -20.29
C ILE A 186 -4.58 -2.13 -19.12
N ASP A 187 -4.25 -3.41 -19.13
CA ASP A 187 -4.64 -4.36 -18.09
C ASP A 187 -4.06 -3.92 -16.74
N PHE A 188 -2.77 -3.54 -16.69
CA PHE A 188 -2.12 -2.99 -15.50
C PHE A 188 -2.69 -1.64 -15.07
N ALA A 189 -3.03 -0.77 -16.01
CA ALA A 189 -3.47 0.58 -15.67
C ALA A 189 -4.82 0.61 -14.93
N TYR A 190 -5.82 -0.15 -15.41
CA TYR A 190 -7.16 -0.13 -14.84
C TYR A 190 -8.03 -1.35 -15.20
N ARG A 191 -7.79 -2.04 -16.34
CA ARG A 191 -8.69 -3.08 -16.80
C ARG A 191 -8.62 -4.34 -15.92
N GLY A 192 -7.44 -4.66 -15.41
CA GLY A 192 -7.21 -5.84 -14.56
C GLY A 192 -8.02 -5.78 -13.27
N VAL A 193 -7.95 -4.66 -12.55
CA VAL A 193 -8.66 -4.48 -11.29
C VAL A 193 -10.18 -4.49 -11.49
N HIS A 194 -10.68 -3.77 -12.50
CA HIS A 194 -12.11 -3.69 -12.83
C HIS A 194 -12.71 -5.04 -13.23
N LEU A 195 -12.11 -5.72 -14.21
CA LEU A 195 -12.68 -7.00 -14.67
C LEU A 195 -12.62 -8.07 -13.57
N THR A 196 -11.65 -8.00 -12.69
CA THR A 196 -11.59 -8.87 -11.50
C THR A 196 -12.74 -8.56 -10.53
N ALA A 197 -13.09 -7.28 -10.33
CA ALA A 197 -14.25 -6.89 -9.51
C ALA A 197 -15.56 -7.42 -10.10
N VAL A 198 -15.76 -7.27 -11.39
CA VAL A 198 -16.94 -7.81 -12.10
C VAL A 198 -17.00 -9.32 -11.94
N LEU A 199 -15.88 -10.02 -12.22
CA LEU A 199 -15.82 -11.48 -12.10
C LEU A 199 -16.04 -11.97 -10.67
N GLY A 200 -15.45 -11.31 -9.67
CA GLY A 200 -15.61 -11.66 -8.26
C GLY A 200 -17.06 -11.59 -7.80
N LYS A 201 -17.77 -10.51 -8.17
CA LYS A 201 -19.22 -10.35 -7.91
C LYS A 201 -20.05 -11.44 -8.57
N GLN A 202 -19.70 -11.86 -9.80
CA GLN A 202 -20.37 -12.95 -10.51
C GLN A 202 -20.10 -14.32 -9.88
N LEU A 203 -18.87 -14.61 -9.48
CA LEU A 203 -18.53 -15.84 -8.78
C LEU A 203 -19.29 -15.95 -7.43
N VAL A 204 -19.38 -14.86 -6.69
CA VAL A 204 -20.18 -14.76 -5.47
C VAL A 204 -21.64 -15.08 -5.75
N GLN A 205 -22.23 -14.44 -6.75
CA GLN A 205 -23.63 -14.68 -7.17
C GLN A 205 -23.88 -16.15 -7.52
N GLN A 206 -22.97 -16.77 -8.26
CA GLN A 206 -23.09 -18.18 -8.65
C GLN A 206 -22.94 -19.11 -7.43
N PHE A 207 -21.90 -18.90 -6.63
CA PHE A 207 -21.54 -19.80 -5.53
C PHE A 207 -22.57 -19.82 -4.40
N TYR A 208 -23.15 -18.64 -4.07
CA TYR A 208 -24.11 -18.51 -2.98
C TYR A 208 -25.58 -18.40 -3.46
N ALA A 209 -25.84 -18.36 -4.75
CA ALA A 209 -27.15 -18.04 -5.35
C ALA A 209 -27.72 -16.70 -4.83
N ALA A 210 -26.85 -15.79 -4.42
CA ALA A 210 -27.17 -14.47 -3.88
C ALA A 210 -26.06 -13.47 -4.19
N PRO A 211 -26.37 -12.21 -4.53
CA PRO A 211 -25.37 -11.19 -4.74
C PRO A 211 -24.75 -10.74 -3.41
N SER A 212 -23.53 -10.22 -3.45
CA SER A 212 -22.98 -9.47 -2.32
C SER A 212 -23.84 -8.23 -2.03
N LYS A 213 -24.05 -7.95 -0.75
CA LYS A 213 -24.79 -6.75 -0.29
C LYS A 213 -23.87 -5.54 -0.30
N TYR A 214 -22.61 -5.75 0.04
CA TYR A 214 -21.60 -4.70 0.05
C TYR A 214 -20.30 -5.21 -0.58
N ASN A 215 -19.70 -4.34 -1.37
CA ASN A 215 -18.46 -4.59 -2.08
C ASN A 215 -17.41 -3.58 -1.61
N TYR A 216 -16.23 -4.07 -1.25
CA TYR A 216 -15.13 -3.27 -0.72
C TYR A 216 -13.87 -3.48 -1.54
N PHE A 217 -13.06 -2.43 -1.60
CA PHE A 217 -11.70 -2.50 -2.10
C PHE A 217 -10.72 -1.98 -1.05
N SER A 218 -9.59 -2.66 -0.86
CA SER A 218 -8.51 -2.18 0.00
C SER A 218 -7.16 -2.42 -0.66
N GLY A 219 -6.36 -1.36 -0.79
CA GLY A 219 -5.02 -1.47 -1.34
C GLY A 219 -4.12 -0.34 -0.89
N CYS A 220 -2.81 -0.61 -0.92
CA CYS A 220 -1.77 0.35 -0.59
C CYS A 220 -0.74 0.41 -1.72
N SER A 221 -0.03 1.53 -1.88
CA SER A 221 0.97 1.70 -2.94
C SER A 221 0.33 1.68 -4.33
N ASP A 222 0.71 0.74 -5.20
CA ASP A 222 0.00 0.54 -6.46
C ASP A 222 -1.46 0.13 -6.22
N GLY A 223 -1.73 -0.71 -5.22
CA GLY A 223 -3.10 -1.04 -4.80
C GLY A 223 -3.90 0.18 -4.34
N GLY A 224 -3.24 1.22 -3.82
CA GLY A 224 -3.86 2.52 -3.56
C GLY A 224 -4.17 3.29 -4.85
N ARG A 225 -3.34 3.17 -5.89
CA ARG A 225 -3.61 3.68 -7.24
C ARG A 225 -4.80 2.93 -7.87
N GLU A 226 -4.82 1.60 -7.78
CA GLU A 226 -5.96 0.78 -8.22
C GLU A 226 -7.27 1.20 -7.54
N ALA A 227 -7.23 1.42 -6.21
CA ALA A 227 -8.36 1.89 -5.42
C ALA A 227 -8.93 3.22 -5.94
N LEU A 228 -8.05 4.17 -6.26
CA LEU A 228 -8.45 5.46 -6.83
C LEU A 228 -8.91 5.32 -8.29
N ALA A 229 -8.29 4.45 -9.09
CA ALA A 229 -8.74 4.15 -10.45
C ALA A 229 -10.18 3.60 -10.46
N GLU A 230 -10.52 2.71 -9.51
CA GLU A 230 -11.88 2.20 -9.32
C GLU A 230 -12.87 3.33 -8.97
N ALA A 231 -12.55 4.16 -7.98
CA ALA A 231 -13.43 5.27 -7.60
C ALA A 231 -13.68 6.27 -8.74
N GLN A 232 -12.66 6.48 -9.60
CA GLN A 232 -12.68 7.47 -10.68
C GLN A 232 -13.30 6.95 -11.97
N ARG A 233 -13.02 5.70 -12.34
CA ARG A 233 -13.40 5.11 -13.64
C ARG A 233 -14.63 4.21 -13.57
N TYR A 234 -14.84 3.54 -12.40
CA TYR A 234 -15.85 2.50 -12.20
C TYR A 234 -16.62 2.71 -10.89
N PRO A 235 -17.34 3.85 -10.77
CA PRO A 235 -17.91 4.31 -9.51
C PRO A 235 -18.92 3.35 -8.88
N ASP A 236 -19.48 2.39 -9.65
CA ASP A 236 -20.48 1.43 -9.20
C ASP A 236 -19.87 0.08 -8.74
N ASP A 237 -18.54 -0.11 -8.86
CA ASP A 237 -17.94 -1.40 -8.54
C ASP A 237 -17.86 -1.67 -7.05
N PHE A 238 -17.57 -0.64 -6.24
CA PHE A 238 -17.36 -0.79 -4.80
C PHE A 238 -18.15 0.25 -4.00
N ASN A 239 -18.76 -0.21 -2.90
CA ASN A 239 -19.47 0.65 -1.95
C ASN A 239 -18.51 1.36 -0.98
N GLY A 240 -17.38 0.73 -0.67
CA GLY A 240 -16.35 1.27 0.21
C GLY A 240 -14.95 1.00 -0.32
N ILE A 241 -14.12 2.04 -0.38
CA ILE A 241 -12.75 1.99 -0.89
C ILE A 241 -11.78 2.52 0.16
N ALA A 242 -10.72 1.76 0.43
CA ALA A 242 -9.58 2.17 1.24
C ALA A 242 -8.34 2.29 0.36
N ALA A 243 -7.82 3.50 0.18
CA ALA A 243 -6.66 3.81 -0.65
C ALA A 243 -5.49 4.29 0.21
N GLY A 244 -4.51 3.42 0.43
CA GLY A 244 -3.34 3.69 1.25
C GLY A 244 -2.14 4.13 0.43
N ALA A 245 -1.40 5.15 0.89
CA ALA A 245 -0.15 5.61 0.27
C ALA A 245 -0.17 5.48 -1.27
N PRO A 246 -1.20 6.02 -1.96
CA PRO A 246 -1.49 5.68 -3.34
C PRO A 246 -0.41 6.19 -4.30
N ALA A 247 0.11 5.30 -5.15
CA ALA A 247 1.05 5.63 -6.23
C ALA A 247 0.32 6.34 -7.40
N MET A 248 -0.51 7.33 -7.08
CA MET A 248 -1.49 7.94 -8.01
C MET A 248 -0.86 8.69 -9.18
N ASN A 249 0.33 9.28 -8.99
CA ASN A 249 1.14 9.92 -10.03
C ASN A 249 2.17 8.90 -10.54
N PHE A 250 1.72 7.79 -11.10
CA PHE A 250 2.49 6.59 -11.34
C PHE A 250 3.81 6.83 -12.08
N GLN A 251 3.76 7.51 -13.25
CA GLN A 251 4.97 7.73 -14.04
C GLN A 251 5.97 8.67 -13.35
N ILE A 252 5.48 9.73 -12.70
CA ILE A 252 6.34 10.70 -12.00
C ILE A 252 6.93 10.09 -10.74
N GLN A 253 6.12 9.31 -10.01
CA GLN A 253 6.55 8.58 -8.81
C GLN A 253 7.70 7.62 -9.13
N ASN A 254 7.54 6.79 -10.16
CA ASN A 254 8.53 5.77 -10.49
C ASN A 254 9.72 6.29 -11.29
N SER A 255 9.64 7.45 -11.93
CA SER A 255 10.75 8.03 -12.69
C SER A 255 11.44 9.17 -11.94
N PHE A 256 10.76 10.32 -11.81
CA PHE A 256 11.35 11.52 -11.20
C PHE A 256 11.64 11.33 -9.72
N TYR A 257 10.74 10.76 -8.94
CA TYR A 257 10.94 10.62 -7.51
C TYR A 257 12.01 9.57 -7.18
N HIS A 258 11.83 8.30 -7.60
CA HIS A 258 12.82 7.26 -7.34
C HIS A 258 14.14 7.48 -8.10
N GLY A 259 14.09 7.98 -9.35
CA GLY A 259 15.29 8.32 -10.11
C GLY A 259 16.11 9.43 -9.45
N TRP A 260 15.44 10.47 -8.93
CA TRP A 260 16.10 11.54 -8.19
C TRP A 260 16.73 11.06 -6.89
N GLN A 261 16.03 10.23 -6.13
CA GLN A 261 16.56 9.63 -4.91
C GLN A 261 17.84 8.83 -5.19
N ALA A 262 17.83 8.01 -6.25
CA ALA A 262 18.98 7.21 -6.64
C ALA A 262 20.15 8.08 -7.08
N THR A 263 19.93 9.04 -7.97
CA THR A 263 21.00 9.87 -8.54
C THR A 263 21.54 10.88 -7.53
N SER A 264 20.70 11.43 -6.65
CA SER A 264 21.13 12.40 -5.61
C SER A 264 22.03 11.77 -4.55
N ASN A 265 21.89 10.48 -4.30
CA ASN A 265 22.72 9.74 -3.33
C ASN A 265 23.84 8.92 -4.01
N THR A 266 24.20 9.25 -5.26
CA THR A 266 25.28 8.57 -5.99
C THR A 266 26.30 9.60 -6.47
N ASP A 267 27.58 9.37 -6.22
CA ASP A 267 28.67 10.23 -6.67
C ASP A 267 29.07 9.94 -8.13
N ALA A 268 30.01 10.72 -8.66
CA ALA A 268 30.51 10.58 -10.03
C ALA A 268 31.16 9.19 -10.32
N ASN A 269 31.60 8.48 -9.27
CA ASN A 269 32.22 7.15 -9.36
C ASN A 269 31.18 6.02 -9.19
N GLY A 270 29.89 6.35 -9.03
CA GLY A 270 28.82 5.38 -8.79
C GLY A 270 28.74 4.88 -7.35
N LYS A 271 29.38 5.56 -6.39
CA LYS A 271 29.34 5.20 -4.97
C LYS A 271 28.23 5.96 -4.24
N THR A 272 27.60 5.28 -3.29
CA THR A 272 26.62 5.93 -2.39
C THR A 272 27.31 6.93 -1.46
N VAL A 273 26.80 8.16 -1.38
CA VAL A 273 27.35 9.27 -0.59
C VAL A 273 26.88 9.19 0.87
N LEU A 274 25.57 9.03 1.08
CA LEU A 274 24.94 8.92 2.40
C LEU A 274 24.62 7.44 2.66
N THR A 275 25.25 6.87 3.69
CA THR A 275 25.07 5.47 4.08
C THR A 275 24.25 5.35 5.37
N ALA A 276 23.69 4.17 5.65
CA ALA A 276 22.75 3.92 6.73
C ALA A 276 23.27 4.25 8.14
N ASP A 277 24.59 4.19 8.36
CA ASP A 277 25.23 4.59 9.62
C ASP A 277 25.03 6.07 9.98
N LYS A 278 24.71 6.92 9.00
CA LYS A 278 24.44 8.35 9.17
C LYS A 278 22.97 8.67 9.48
N LEU A 279 22.04 7.77 9.18
CA LEU A 279 20.61 8.02 9.37
C LEU A 279 20.22 8.26 10.84
N PRO A 280 20.76 7.51 11.85
CA PRO A 280 20.41 7.77 13.25
C PRO A 280 20.85 9.17 13.74
N ILE A 281 21.97 9.69 13.23
CA ILE A 281 22.48 11.01 13.61
C ILE A 281 21.59 12.10 13.01
N LEU A 282 21.25 11.95 11.73
CA LEU A 282 20.36 12.84 11.02
C LEU A 282 18.97 12.86 11.68
N HIS A 283 18.37 11.69 11.89
CA HIS A 283 17.06 11.55 12.51
C HIS A 283 17.01 12.15 13.92
N LYS A 284 18.03 11.89 14.75
CA LYS A 284 18.12 12.47 16.09
C LYS A 284 18.13 14.00 16.05
N ALA A 285 18.84 14.59 15.08
CA ALA A 285 18.90 16.05 14.93
C ALA A 285 17.56 16.63 14.47
N VAL A 286 16.87 15.96 13.55
CA VAL A 286 15.52 16.33 13.13
C VAL A 286 14.54 16.28 14.30
N LEU A 287 14.54 15.21 15.09
CA LEU A 287 13.69 15.09 16.28
C LEU A 287 14.03 16.15 17.33
N ALA A 288 15.32 16.45 17.54
CA ALA A 288 15.71 17.51 18.48
C ALA A 288 15.14 18.89 18.11
N ALA A 289 14.94 19.14 16.81
CA ALA A 289 14.35 20.38 16.31
C ALA A 289 12.81 20.38 16.31
N CYS A 290 12.17 19.23 16.12
CA CYS A 290 10.77 19.20 15.70
C CYS A 290 9.84 18.30 16.54
N ASP A 291 10.34 17.37 17.34
CA ASP A 291 9.53 16.40 18.10
C ASP A 291 8.53 17.08 19.07
N ALA A 292 8.91 18.23 19.63
CA ALA A 292 8.07 18.94 20.60
C ALA A 292 6.95 19.81 19.99
N LEU A 293 6.86 19.90 18.67
CA LEU A 293 5.92 20.82 18.00
C LEU A 293 4.43 20.46 18.22
N ASP A 294 4.15 19.18 18.49
CA ASP A 294 2.80 18.69 18.80
C ASP A 294 2.48 18.60 20.30
N GLY A 295 3.39 19.14 21.16
CA GLY A 295 3.26 19.11 22.62
C GLY A 295 3.74 17.80 23.26
N GLN A 296 4.27 16.85 22.50
CA GLN A 296 4.85 15.60 23.01
C GLN A 296 6.32 15.47 22.59
N LYS A 297 7.12 14.81 23.44
CA LYS A 297 8.50 14.40 23.10
C LYS A 297 8.56 12.87 23.12
N ASP A 298 8.10 12.28 22.06
CA ASP A 298 7.93 10.83 21.99
C ASP A 298 8.61 10.18 20.76
N GLY A 299 9.44 10.97 20.06
CA GLY A 299 10.17 10.53 18.89
C GLY A 299 9.33 10.48 17.61
N LEU A 300 8.21 11.23 17.56
CA LEU A 300 7.35 11.31 16.40
C LEU A 300 7.08 12.78 16.03
N ILE A 301 6.97 13.06 14.74
CA ILE A 301 6.58 14.38 14.25
C ILE A 301 5.18 14.26 13.67
N ASN A 302 4.21 14.95 14.29
CA ASN A 302 2.80 14.80 13.96
C ASN A 302 2.41 15.49 12.64
N ASP A 303 3.04 16.64 12.35
CA ASP A 303 2.94 17.32 11.06
C ASP A 303 4.33 17.81 10.61
N PRO A 304 5.04 17.04 9.78
CA PRO A 304 6.39 17.38 9.33
C PRO A 304 6.49 18.70 8.56
N ARG A 305 5.39 19.23 8.02
CA ARG A 305 5.37 20.50 7.28
C ARG A 305 5.69 21.71 8.18
N GLN A 306 5.46 21.58 9.49
CA GLN A 306 5.80 22.59 10.49
C GLN A 306 7.26 22.54 10.91
N CYS A 307 7.97 21.46 10.60
CA CYS A 307 9.35 21.26 10.96
C CYS A 307 10.28 22.15 10.12
N LYS A 308 11.18 22.85 10.78
CA LYS A 308 12.23 23.66 10.13
C LYS A 308 13.59 23.14 10.61
N PHE A 309 14.23 22.36 9.76
CA PHE A 309 15.54 21.77 10.04
C PHE A 309 16.49 21.97 8.86
N ASP A 310 17.73 22.36 9.16
CA ASP A 310 18.81 22.42 8.18
C ASP A 310 19.90 21.39 8.54
N PRO A 311 20.21 20.40 7.69
CA PRO A 311 21.24 19.41 7.95
C PRO A 311 22.65 20.00 8.13
N ALA A 312 22.90 21.26 7.74
CA ALA A 312 24.17 21.94 8.04
C ALA A 312 24.42 22.11 9.54
N THR A 313 23.38 22.09 10.38
CA THR A 313 23.52 22.17 11.85
C THR A 313 24.32 20.99 12.45
N ILE A 314 24.42 19.89 11.71
CA ILE A 314 25.21 18.71 12.10
C ILE A 314 26.35 18.40 11.12
N GLN A 315 26.79 19.43 10.36
CA GLN A 315 27.94 19.27 9.48
C GLN A 315 29.23 19.14 10.28
N CYS A 316 30.13 18.24 9.86
CA CYS A 316 31.45 18.10 10.46
C CYS A 316 32.25 19.38 10.29
N PRO A 317 33.02 19.81 11.32
CA PRO A 317 34.02 20.86 11.18
C PRO A 317 35.02 20.52 10.07
N GLU A 318 35.53 21.55 9.40
CA GLU A 318 36.53 21.37 8.35
C GLU A 318 37.79 20.68 8.92
N GLY A 319 38.35 19.75 8.14
CA GLY A 319 39.54 18.98 8.52
C GLY A 319 39.35 17.91 9.59
N ARG A 320 38.10 17.66 10.04
CA ARG A 320 37.81 16.60 11.01
C ARG A 320 37.96 15.22 10.39
N ALA A 321 38.86 14.38 10.91
CA ALA A 321 39.09 13.02 10.44
C ALA A 321 37.96 12.05 10.86
N ASP A 322 37.47 12.15 12.10
CA ASP A 322 36.34 11.34 12.59
C ASP A 322 35.00 12.00 12.25
N THR A 323 34.28 11.38 11.32
CA THR A 323 32.95 11.83 10.89
C THR A 323 31.82 11.00 11.50
N SER A 324 32.10 10.13 12.48
CA SER A 324 31.11 9.19 13.03
C SER A 324 29.90 9.88 13.67
N GLN A 325 30.04 11.12 14.15
CA GLN A 325 28.99 11.88 14.85
C GLN A 325 28.50 13.13 14.09
N CYS A 326 28.81 13.24 12.80
CA CYS A 326 28.44 14.40 11.99
C CYS A 326 28.32 13.99 10.51
N LEU A 327 27.79 14.88 9.69
CA LEU A 327 27.70 14.71 8.24
C LEU A 327 28.82 15.46 7.54
N THR A 328 29.46 14.85 6.54
CA THR A 328 30.37 15.58 5.65
C THR A 328 29.61 16.62 4.83
N ALA A 329 30.31 17.61 4.26
CA ALA A 329 29.70 18.60 3.38
C ALA A 329 28.97 17.96 2.18
N ALA A 330 29.52 16.87 1.62
CA ALA A 330 28.87 16.10 0.55
C ALA A 330 27.58 15.44 1.03
N GLN A 331 27.57 14.84 2.22
CA GLN A 331 26.37 14.23 2.80
C GLN A 331 25.29 15.28 3.11
N VAL A 332 25.67 16.47 3.64
CA VAL A 332 24.73 17.59 3.84
C VAL A 332 24.10 18.02 2.51
N ALA A 333 24.89 18.16 1.46
CA ALA A 333 24.39 18.51 0.14
C ALA A 333 23.42 17.43 -0.42
N THR A 334 23.76 16.15 -0.22
CA THR A 334 22.89 15.02 -0.60
C THR A 334 21.56 15.05 0.16
N VAL A 335 21.59 15.21 1.49
CA VAL A 335 20.36 15.28 2.32
C VAL A 335 19.46 16.44 1.87
N ARG A 336 20.03 17.62 1.59
CA ARG A 336 19.27 18.76 1.07
C ARG A 336 18.61 18.45 -0.27
N LYS A 337 19.33 17.79 -1.21
CA LYS A 337 18.77 17.37 -2.51
C LYS A 337 17.62 16.38 -2.35
N LEU A 338 17.76 15.41 -1.42
CA LEU A 338 16.73 14.42 -1.14
C LEU A 338 15.43 15.07 -0.64
N TYR A 339 15.53 15.98 0.34
CA TYR A 339 14.36 16.70 0.84
C TYR A 339 13.75 17.66 -0.19
N ALA A 340 14.57 18.36 -0.96
CA ALA A 340 14.09 19.34 -1.94
C ALA A 340 13.36 18.67 -3.12
N GLY A 341 13.76 17.43 -3.50
CA GLY A 341 13.31 16.81 -4.73
C GLY A 341 13.87 17.49 -6.01
N PRO A 342 13.53 16.97 -7.19
CA PRO A 342 13.98 17.54 -8.47
C PRO A 342 13.26 18.85 -8.78
N GLN A 343 13.99 19.79 -9.38
CA GLN A 343 13.48 21.10 -9.82
C GLN A 343 13.94 21.36 -11.26
N ASP A 344 13.12 22.12 -12.02
CA ASP A 344 13.50 22.63 -13.33
C ASP A 344 14.49 23.81 -13.23
N ALA A 345 14.92 24.33 -14.36
CA ALA A 345 15.85 25.47 -14.42
C ALA A 345 15.28 26.78 -13.83
N GLN A 346 13.96 26.87 -13.64
CA GLN A 346 13.25 27.98 -13.02
C GLN A 346 13.00 27.75 -11.53
N GLY A 347 13.44 26.61 -10.97
CA GLY A 347 13.24 26.25 -9.57
C GLY A 347 11.86 25.68 -9.26
N ARG A 348 11.02 25.37 -10.27
CA ARG A 348 9.73 24.70 -10.04
C ARG A 348 9.97 23.21 -9.77
N HIS A 349 9.26 22.69 -8.79
CA HIS A 349 9.34 21.27 -8.47
C HIS A 349 8.78 20.38 -9.59
N LEU A 350 9.46 19.28 -9.87
CA LEU A 350 9.04 18.25 -10.82
C LEU A 350 8.30 17.09 -10.14
N THR A 351 8.20 17.12 -8.81
CA THR A 351 7.41 16.18 -7.99
C THR A 351 6.66 16.94 -6.91
N ILE A 352 5.57 16.37 -6.40
CA ILE A 352 4.84 16.94 -5.25
C ILE A 352 5.50 16.49 -3.97
N GLY A 353 6.38 17.31 -3.42
CA GLY A 353 7.12 17.05 -2.20
C GLY A 353 8.19 15.97 -2.35
N GLY A 354 9.01 15.85 -1.32
CA GLY A 354 10.03 14.82 -1.11
C GLY A 354 9.73 13.98 0.12
N PRO A 355 10.72 13.20 0.61
CA PRO A 355 10.67 12.57 1.92
C PRO A 355 10.43 13.64 2.99
N GLN A 356 9.62 13.32 4.00
CA GLN A 356 9.28 14.26 5.05
C GLN A 356 10.24 14.16 6.24
N TYR A 357 10.39 15.23 7.01
CA TYR A 357 11.16 15.22 8.25
C TYR A 357 10.60 14.17 9.23
N GLY A 358 11.48 13.38 9.84
CA GLY A 358 11.11 12.24 10.69
C GLY A 358 11.04 10.91 9.93
N SER A 359 11.31 10.90 8.60
CA SER A 359 11.33 9.68 7.79
C SER A 359 12.73 9.07 7.61
N GLU A 360 13.77 9.69 8.15
CA GLU A 360 15.16 9.41 7.77
C GLU A 360 15.56 7.95 8.00
N LEU A 361 15.05 7.31 9.05
CA LEU A 361 15.35 5.90 9.32
C LEU A 361 14.72 4.94 8.27
N ALA A 362 13.62 5.37 7.63
CA ALA A 362 12.97 4.62 6.57
C ALA A 362 13.74 4.63 5.23
N TRP A 363 14.76 5.49 5.08
CA TRP A 363 15.50 5.63 3.83
C TRP A 363 16.43 4.45 3.54
N GLU A 364 16.84 3.70 4.60
CA GLU A 364 17.64 2.48 4.45
C GLU A 364 16.85 1.43 3.63
N GLY A 365 17.50 0.89 2.60
CA GLY A 365 16.90 -0.11 1.73
C GLY A 365 15.97 0.46 0.64
N VAL A 366 15.76 1.78 0.61
CA VAL A 366 15.02 2.47 -0.46
C VAL A 366 15.98 3.31 -1.29
N PHE A 367 16.59 4.32 -0.72
CA PHE A 367 17.56 5.19 -1.41
C PHE A 367 18.83 5.47 -0.60
N VAL A 368 18.98 4.82 0.54
CA VAL A 368 20.21 4.79 1.35
C VAL A 368 20.62 3.34 1.57
N THR A 369 21.90 3.05 1.35
CA THR A 369 22.48 1.70 1.43
C THR A 369 23.31 1.52 2.70
N LYS A 370 23.57 0.27 3.07
CA LYS A 370 24.43 -0.06 4.23
C LYS A 370 25.92 0.27 3.98
N SER A 371 26.35 0.25 2.73
CA SER A 371 27.74 0.59 2.35
C SER A 371 27.78 1.35 1.03
N ALA A 372 28.84 2.12 0.83
CA ALA A 372 29.03 2.96 -0.36
C ALA A 372 29.12 2.15 -1.67
N ASP A 373 29.50 0.88 -1.60
CA ASP A 373 29.66 0.02 -2.79
C ASP A 373 28.38 -0.65 -3.26
N GLN A 374 27.28 -0.53 -2.51
CA GLN A 374 25.98 -1.08 -2.88
C GLN A 374 25.23 -0.12 -3.78
N PRO A 375 24.59 -0.62 -4.88
CA PRO A 375 23.72 0.20 -5.71
C PRO A 375 22.48 0.64 -4.92
N VAL A 376 22.05 1.88 -5.13
CA VAL A 376 20.85 2.43 -4.49
C VAL A 376 19.61 1.69 -5.00
N PRO A 377 18.78 1.08 -4.12
CA PRO A 377 17.62 0.26 -4.56
C PRO A 377 16.59 1.02 -5.39
N SER A 378 16.38 2.32 -5.15
CA SER A 378 15.52 3.17 -5.98
C SER A 378 15.90 3.18 -7.46
N THR A 379 17.17 2.85 -7.81
CA THR A 379 17.60 2.65 -9.22
C THR A 379 16.81 1.54 -9.90
N PHE A 380 16.55 0.44 -9.20
CA PHE A 380 15.80 -0.69 -9.73
C PHE A 380 14.33 -0.32 -9.99
N MET A 381 13.69 0.34 -9.02
CA MET A 381 12.31 0.82 -9.18
C MET A 381 12.16 1.81 -10.33
N ALA A 382 13.08 2.77 -10.41
CA ALA A 382 13.09 3.76 -11.48
C ALA A 382 13.27 3.11 -12.87
N LEU A 383 14.28 2.26 -13.02
CA LEU A 383 14.60 1.66 -14.32
C LEU A 383 13.56 0.65 -14.80
N GLY A 384 12.91 -0.09 -13.88
CA GLY A 384 11.79 -0.97 -14.22
C GLY A 384 10.67 -0.22 -14.94
N SER A 385 10.32 0.97 -14.45
CA SER A 385 9.29 1.83 -15.06
C SER A 385 9.81 2.65 -16.23
N ILE A 386 10.98 3.28 -16.13
CA ILE A 386 11.56 4.14 -17.16
C ILE A 386 11.77 3.37 -18.46
N LYS A 387 12.27 2.15 -18.39
CA LYS A 387 12.54 1.34 -19.59
C LYS A 387 11.31 0.80 -20.27
N ASN A 388 10.19 0.66 -19.53
CA ASN A 388 9.11 -0.20 -20.00
C ASN A 388 7.72 0.46 -20.01
N LEU A 389 7.49 1.51 -19.23
CA LEU A 389 6.11 1.94 -18.95
C LEU A 389 5.86 3.43 -19.18
N ILE A 390 6.80 4.31 -18.80
CA ILE A 390 6.52 5.75 -18.69
C ILE A 390 6.58 6.52 -20.02
N PHE A 391 7.11 5.92 -21.08
CA PHE A 391 7.11 6.50 -22.41
C PHE A 391 6.07 5.83 -23.32
N GLU A 392 5.55 6.57 -24.30
CA GLU A 392 4.70 5.96 -25.34
C GLU A 392 5.43 4.84 -26.09
N LYS A 393 6.71 5.07 -26.39
CA LYS A 393 7.62 4.08 -26.97
C LYS A 393 8.77 3.84 -26.01
N ASN A 394 8.98 2.60 -25.64
CA ASN A 394 10.08 2.21 -24.77
C ASN A 394 11.44 2.64 -25.35
N PRO A 395 12.36 3.15 -24.53
CA PRO A 395 13.70 3.50 -24.95
C PRO A 395 14.53 2.25 -25.29
N ALA A 396 15.76 2.46 -25.76
CA ALA A 396 16.70 1.38 -26.03
C ALA A 396 17.02 0.57 -24.75
N ALA A 397 17.35 -0.72 -24.91
CA ALA A 397 17.58 -1.63 -23.80
C ALA A 397 18.73 -1.22 -22.86
N ASP A 398 19.71 -0.48 -23.38
CA ASP A 398 20.85 0.06 -22.63
C ASP A 398 20.58 1.40 -21.93
N TYR A 399 19.36 1.96 -22.06
CA TYR A 399 18.95 3.19 -21.38
C TYR A 399 19.17 3.08 -19.86
N SER A 400 19.70 4.13 -19.26
CA SER A 400 20.09 4.19 -17.85
C SER A 400 19.66 5.49 -17.19
N LEU A 401 19.83 5.62 -15.86
CA LEU A 401 19.58 6.87 -15.16
C LEU A 401 20.53 8.02 -15.58
N LYS A 402 21.62 7.74 -16.30
CA LYS A 402 22.49 8.80 -16.87
C LYS A 402 21.86 9.47 -18.08
N ASP A 403 20.94 8.77 -18.74
CA ASP A 403 20.24 9.24 -19.93
C ASP A 403 18.91 9.94 -19.58
N PHE A 404 18.45 9.79 -18.31
CA PHE A 404 17.23 10.40 -17.82
C PHE A 404 17.53 11.76 -17.16
N HIS A 405 16.95 12.82 -17.69
CA HIS A 405 17.16 14.19 -17.20
C HIS A 405 16.05 14.63 -16.25
N PHE A 406 16.43 15.33 -15.18
CA PHE A 406 15.46 15.88 -14.21
C PHE A 406 15.16 17.33 -14.59
N ASP A 407 14.42 17.50 -15.70
CA ASP A 407 14.05 18.80 -16.26
C ASP A 407 12.63 18.79 -16.86
N ALA A 408 12.17 19.96 -17.27
CA ALA A 408 10.85 20.14 -17.86
C ALA A 408 10.68 19.40 -19.20
N ALA A 409 11.75 19.31 -20.00
CA ALA A 409 11.70 18.64 -21.31
C ALA A 409 11.51 17.12 -21.15
N GLN A 410 12.20 16.50 -20.18
CA GLN A 410 12.00 15.10 -19.84
C GLN A 410 10.62 14.84 -19.25
N PHE A 411 10.13 15.77 -18.40
CA PHE A 411 8.80 15.68 -17.84
C PHE A 411 7.72 15.66 -18.93
N ASP A 412 7.85 16.52 -19.94
CA ASP A 412 6.90 16.59 -21.06
C ASP A 412 6.89 15.30 -21.90
N GLN A 413 8.03 14.59 -22.00
CA GLN A 413 8.08 13.30 -22.68
C GLN A 413 7.29 12.20 -21.98
N VAL A 414 7.26 12.22 -20.63
CA VAL A 414 6.51 11.21 -19.86
C VAL A 414 5.04 11.60 -19.64
N ARG A 415 4.70 12.86 -19.86
CA ARG A 415 3.34 13.42 -19.69
C ARG A 415 2.27 12.66 -20.49
N ALA A 416 2.61 12.17 -21.68
CA ALA A 416 1.68 11.45 -22.55
C ALA A 416 1.02 10.24 -21.89
N MET A 417 1.73 9.56 -20.98
CA MET A 417 1.24 8.37 -20.30
C MET A 417 0.38 8.65 -19.06
N HIS A 418 0.24 9.92 -18.66
CA HIS A 418 -0.64 10.35 -17.58
C HIS A 418 -2.09 9.87 -17.77
N VAL A 419 -2.61 9.99 -18.98
CA VAL A 419 -4.00 9.61 -19.32
C VAL A 419 -4.30 8.12 -19.12
N LEU A 420 -3.27 7.27 -19.13
CA LEU A 420 -3.39 5.83 -18.97
C LEU A 420 -3.25 5.39 -17.51
N TYR A 421 -2.13 5.77 -16.85
CA TYR A 421 -1.73 5.18 -15.58
C TYR A 421 -2.17 5.95 -14.35
N ASP A 422 -2.27 7.28 -14.44
CA ASP A 422 -2.48 8.08 -13.25
C ASP A 422 -3.92 8.04 -12.74
N ALA A 423 -4.04 7.95 -11.44
CA ALA A 423 -5.30 7.95 -10.72
C ALA A 423 -5.43 9.25 -9.90
N THR A 424 -5.33 10.39 -10.58
CA THR A 424 -5.28 11.74 -9.98
C THR A 424 -6.50 12.60 -10.28
N ASN A 425 -7.50 12.05 -10.99
CA ASN A 425 -8.73 12.80 -11.30
C ASN A 425 -9.50 13.12 -10.00
N PRO A 426 -9.67 14.40 -9.63
CA PRO A 426 -10.38 14.78 -8.42
C PRO A 426 -11.92 14.74 -8.57
N GLU A 427 -12.42 14.48 -9.80
CA GLU A 427 -13.85 14.38 -10.07
C GLU A 427 -14.40 13.03 -9.62
N LEU A 428 -14.98 12.99 -8.43
CA LEU A 428 -15.53 11.79 -7.79
C LEU A 428 -17.06 11.85 -7.63
N SER A 429 -17.75 12.73 -8.38
CA SER A 429 -19.19 12.91 -8.25
C SER A 429 -19.97 11.63 -8.59
N GLY A 430 -19.51 10.83 -9.55
CA GLY A 430 -20.09 9.54 -9.87
C GLY A 430 -20.05 8.60 -8.65
N PHE A 431 -18.88 8.43 -8.05
CA PHE A 431 -18.70 7.59 -6.87
C PHE A 431 -19.50 8.08 -5.65
N ALA A 432 -19.50 9.38 -5.39
CA ALA A 432 -20.31 9.98 -4.32
C ALA A 432 -21.81 9.79 -4.55
N THR A 433 -22.28 9.91 -5.81
CA THR A 433 -23.69 9.73 -6.19
C THR A 433 -24.14 8.26 -6.09
N ALA A 434 -23.25 7.31 -6.39
CA ALA A 434 -23.46 5.88 -6.17
C ALA A 434 -23.48 5.50 -4.66
N GLY A 435 -23.24 6.46 -3.75
CA GLY A 435 -23.20 6.24 -2.31
C GLY A 435 -21.86 5.71 -1.79
N GLY A 436 -20.84 5.70 -2.62
CA GLY A 436 -19.50 5.22 -2.30
C GLY A 436 -18.85 5.97 -1.14
N LYS A 437 -17.99 5.28 -0.38
CA LYS A 437 -17.21 5.84 0.74
C LYS A 437 -15.73 5.59 0.52
N LEU A 438 -14.90 6.63 0.66
CA LEU A 438 -13.46 6.60 0.41
C LEU A 438 -12.69 6.95 1.69
N ILE A 439 -11.83 6.06 2.14
CA ILE A 439 -10.81 6.38 3.15
C ILE A 439 -9.45 6.40 2.45
N LEU A 440 -8.85 7.57 2.43
CA LEU A 440 -7.44 7.78 2.09
C LEU A 440 -6.62 7.70 3.37
N TRP A 441 -5.44 7.07 3.31
CA TRP A 441 -4.52 7.06 4.44
C TRP A 441 -3.06 7.04 3.96
N HIS A 442 -2.14 7.61 4.78
CA HIS A 442 -0.72 7.68 4.42
C HIS A 442 0.14 7.78 5.68
N GLY A 443 1.32 7.16 5.66
CA GLY A 443 2.35 7.35 6.68
C GLY A 443 3.17 8.61 6.44
N TRP A 444 3.34 9.46 7.44
CA TRP A 444 4.17 10.65 7.29
C TRP A 444 5.64 10.33 7.00
N SER A 445 6.12 9.17 7.43
CA SER A 445 7.50 8.73 7.23
C SER A 445 7.68 7.80 6.02
N ASP A 446 6.77 7.83 5.06
CA ASP A 446 6.85 7.04 3.83
C ASP A 446 8.03 7.46 2.95
N PRO A 447 9.04 6.58 2.70
CA PRO A 447 10.18 6.89 1.86
C PRO A 447 9.92 6.66 0.37
N HIS A 448 8.90 5.86 0.02
CA HIS A 448 8.60 5.50 -1.36
C HIS A 448 7.70 6.51 -2.05
N ILE A 449 6.67 7.00 -1.35
CA ILE A 449 5.68 7.94 -1.90
C ILE A 449 5.52 9.09 -0.92
N SER A 450 5.75 10.32 -1.37
CA SER A 450 5.54 11.48 -0.50
C SER A 450 4.06 11.59 -0.08
N PRO A 451 3.75 11.65 1.23
CA PRO A 451 2.38 11.84 1.71
C PRO A 451 1.74 13.15 1.23
N ILE A 452 2.58 14.10 0.80
CA ILE A 452 2.14 15.35 0.21
C ILE A 452 1.32 15.12 -1.07
N ASN A 453 1.60 14.05 -1.84
CA ASN A 453 0.77 13.68 -3.00
C ASN A 453 -0.69 13.41 -2.60
N THR A 454 -0.89 12.64 -1.52
CA THR A 454 -2.25 12.32 -1.05
C THR A 454 -2.98 13.54 -0.50
N ILE A 455 -2.25 14.42 0.20
CA ILE A 455 -2.81 15.69 0.69
C ILE A 455 -3.21 16.58 -0.49
N ALA A 456 -2.35 16.70 -1.50
CA ALA A 456 -2.62 17.51 -2.70
C ALA A 456 -3.86 16.99 -3.45
N TYR A 457 -3.97 15.67 -3.62
CA TYR A 457 -5.14 15.05 -4.22
C TYR A 457 -6.42 15.31 -3.42
N TYR A 458 -6.40 15.07 -2.10
CA TYR A 458 -7.55 15.32 -1.23
C TYR A 458 -7.95 16.81 -1.24
N THR A 459 -6.97 17.71 -1.32
CA THR A 459 -7.20 19.15 -1.48
C THR A 459 -7.86 19.46 -2.82
N ALA A 460 -7.40 18.85 -3.92
CA ALA A 460 -8.01 19.05 -5.24
C ALA A 460 -9.47 18.56 -5.28
N VAL A 461 -9.77 17.41 -4.64
CA VAL A 461 -11.15 16.90 -4.48
C VAL A 461 -12.00 17.91 -3.72
N ASN A 462 -11.51 18.46 -2.58
CA ASN A 462 -12.24 19.49 -1.81
C ASN A 462 -12.47 20.77 -2.59
N GLN A 463 -11.47 21.22 -3.36
CA GLN A 463 -11.60 22.44 -4.19
C GLN A 463 -12.62 22.26 -5.31
N LEU A 464 -12.67 21.08 -5.93
CA LEU A 464 -13.58 20.80 -7.04
C LEU A 464 -15.00 20.53 -6.56
N MET A 465 -15.17 19.70 -5.55
CA MET A 465 -16.47 19.19 -5.12
C MET A 465 -17.08 19.94 -3.95
N GLY A 466 -16.30 20.78 -3.27
CA GLY A 466 -16.68 21.46 -2.04
C GLY A 466 -16.42 20.60 -0.79
N THR A 467 -16.00 21.26 0.29
CA THR A 467 -15.56 20.57 1.54
C THR A 467 -16.67 19.75 2.19
N GLU A 468 -17.90 20.29 2.24
CA GLU A 468 -19.05 19.61 2.84
C GLU A 468 -19.42 18.34 2.07
N ARG A 469 -19.50 18.44 0.73
CA ARG A 469 -19.78 17.28 -0.12
C ARG A 469 -18.67 16.25 -0.04
N THR A 470 -17.41 16.66 -0.07
CA THR A 470 -16.27 15.75 0.10
C THR A 470 -16.34 15.05 1.45
N ALA A 471 -16.62 15.77 2.53
CA ALA A 471 -16.75 15.20 3.86
C ALA A 471 -17.91 14.19 4.00
N ALA A 472 -18.89 14.19 3.12
CA ALA A 472 -19.97 13.20 3.12
C ALA A 472 -19.53 11.81 2.61
N PHE A 473 -18.43 11.72 1.83
CA PHE A 473 -18.00 10.46 1.23
C PHE A 473 -16.49 10.17 1.33
N ALA A 474 -15.62 11.14 1.63
CA ALA A 474 -14.18 10.95 1.68
C ALA A 474 -13.55 11.41 3.01
N ARG A 475 -12.52 10.70 3.48
CA ARG A 475 -11.67 11.06 4.63
C ARG A 475 -10.22 10.76 4.30
N LEU A 476 -9.32 11.58 4.86
CA LEU A 476 -7.88 11.34 4.82
C LEU A 476 -7.34 11.21 6.24
N PHE A 477 -6.49 10.20 6.48
CA PHE A 477 -5.80 9.97 7.75
C PHE A 477 -4.29 9.91 7.52
N LEU A 478 -3.53 10.67 8.34
CA LEU A 478 -2.06 10.78 8.23
C LEU A 478 -1.41 10.26 9.50
N PHE A 479 -0.55 9.25 9.39
CA PHE A 479 0.00 8.51 10.51
C PHE A 479 1.44 8.94 10.82
N PRO A 480 1.72 9.58 11.97
CA PRO A 480 3.07 9.96 12.38
C PRO A 480 3.99 8.75 12.56
N GLY A 481 5.19 8.81 12.00
CA GLY A 481 6.21 7.78 12.11
C GLY A 481 5.90 6.47 11.40
N MET A 482 4.79 6.36 10.68
CA MET A 482 4.48 5.20 9.86
C MET A 482 5.21 5.30 8.51
N TYR A 483 5.82 4.18 8.08
CA TYR A 483 6.51 4.01 6.81
C TYR A 483 5.53 3.63 5.69
N HIS A 484 6.06 3.16 4.59
CA HIS A 484 5.25 2.77 3.44
C HIS A 484 4.33 1.58 3.76
N CYS A 485 3.03 1.75 3.63
CA CYS A 485 1.99 0.72 3.85
C CYS A 485 1.93 0.09 5.24
N GLY A 486 2.65 0.62 6.23
CA GLY A 486 2.71 0.07 7.59
C GLY A 486 4.13 0.04 8.14
N THR A 487 4.34 -0.58 9.30
CA THR A 487 5.60 -0.55 10.06
C THR A 487 6.02 0.87 10.44
N GLY A 488 7.24 1.06 10.90
CA GLY A 488 7.80 2.38 11.20
C GLY A 488 8.16 2.58 12.66
N ASP A 489 8.56 3.82 13.00
CA ASP A 489 8.94 4.23 14.36
C ASP A 489 7.71 4.61 15.19
N GLY A 490 6.59 4.84 14.52
CA GLY A 490 5.29 5.17 15.08
C GLY A 490 4.28 4.03 15.06
N PRO A 491 3.08 4.26 15.65
CA PRO A 491 1.94 3.36 15.57
C PRO A 491 1.50 3.15 14.12
N SER A 492 1.49 1.89 13.69
CA SER A 492 1.23 1.51 12.29
C SER A 492 0.27 0.32 12.14
N GLU A 493 -0.21 -0.25 13.26
CA GLU A 493 -1.28 -1.27 13.27
C GLU A 493 -2.60 -0.63 13.68
N PHE A 494 -3.60 -0.70 12.82
CA PHE A 494 -4.93 -0.12 13.04
C PHE A 494 -5.99 -0.92 12.28
N ASP A 495 -7.23 -0.82 12.72
CA ASP A 495 -8.38 -1.36 12.01
C ASP A 495 -8.91 -0.30 11.04
N LEU A 496 -8.81 -0.57 9.75
CA LEU A 496 -9.28 0.29 8.67
C LEU A 496 -10.64 -0.17 8.14
N LEU A 497 -10.87 -1.50 8.13
CA LEU A 497 -12.04 -2.08 7.49
C LEU A 497 -13.32 -1.83 8.30
N THR A 498 -13.28 -1.93 9.62
CA THR A 498 -14.47 -1.67 10.44
C THR A 498 -14.99 -0.23 10.27
N PRO A 499 -14.17 0.83 10.37
CA PRO A 499 -14.62 2.19 10.09
C PRO A 499 -15.18 2.39 8.68
N LEU A 500 -14.54 1.79 7.66
CA LEU A 500 -15.03 1.85 6.28
C LEU A 500 -16.39 1.16 6.15
N MET A 501 -16.54 -0.04 6.68
CA MET A 501 -17.80 -0.80 6.66
C MET A 501 -18.91 -0.07 7.44
N ARG A 502 -18.63 0.45 8.63
CA ARG A 502 -19.59 1.26 9.40
C ARG A 502 -20.07 2.48 8.61
N TRP A 503 -19.15 3.15 7.93
CA TRP A 503 -19.53 4.29 7.13
C TRP A 503 -20.39 3.90 5.93
N THR A 504 -20.04 2.83 5.25
CA THR A 504 -20.77 2.31 4.10
C THR A 504 -22.15 1.76 4.49
N GLU A 505 -22.22 0.97 5.56
CA GLU A 505 -23.40 0.18 5.91
C GLU A 505 -24.39 0.95 6.80
N SER A 506 -23.93 1.88 7.62
CA SER A 506 -24.77 2.62 8.58
C SER A 506 -24.55 4.14 8.56
N ASN A 507 -23.79 4.65 7.59
CA ASN A 507 -23.46 6.08 7.40
C ASN A 507 -22.77 6.73 8.61
N HIS A 508 -22.01 5.95 9.40
CA HIS A 508 -21.20 6.45 10.51
C HIS A 508 -19.78 6.79 10.02
N ALA A 509 -19.58 8.05 9.59
CA ALA A 509 -18.29 8.52 9.11
C ALA A 509 -17.21 8.47 10.20
N PRO A 510 -16.02 7.91 9.94
CA PRO A 510 -14.93 7.92 10.90
C PRO A 510 -14.38 9.34 11.07
N THR A 511 -14.30 9.80 12.33
CA THR A 511 -13.69 11.09 12.68
C THR A 511 -12.28 10.92 13.24
N ALA A 512 -11.95 9.72 13.70
CA ALA A 512 -10.64 9.35 14.20
C ALA A 512 -10.40 7.84 14.02
N LEU A 513 -9.14 7.46 13.90
CA LEU A 513 -8.65 6.08 13.98
C LEU A 513 -7.71 5.96 15.19
N VAL A 514 -7.58 4.76 15.74
CA VAL A 514 -6.61 4.47 16.81
C VAL A 514 -5.58 3.51 16.25
N ALA A 515 -4.32 3.96 16.23
CA ALA A 515 -3.20 3.15 15.80
C ALA A 515 -2.34 2.72 17.00
N ARG A 516 -1.73 1.54 16.89
CA ARG A 516 -0.81 0.95 17.89
C ARG A 516 0.51 0.58 17.22
N THR A 517 1.55 0.45 18.01
CA THR A 517 2.80 -0.13 17.51
C THR A 517 2.55 -1.57 17.07
N ALA A 518 3.05 -1.94 15.89
CA ALA A 518 2.91 -3.31 15.39
C ALA A 518 3.64 -4.31 16.30
N SER A 519 2.95 -5.40 16.63
CA SER A 519 3.46 -6.45 17.53
C SER A 519 4.62 -7.27 16.95
N ALA A 520 4.82 -7.22 15.61
CA ALA A 520 5.98 -7.80 14.93
C ALA A 520 6.30 -6.99 13.66
N PRO A 521 7.58 -6.66 13.39
CA PRO A 521 7.96 -6.05 12.12
C PRO A 521 7.71 -7.05 10.97
N ARG A 522 6.98 -6.61 9.94
CA ARG A 522 6.64 -7.46 8.77
C ARG A 522 7.80 -7.67 7.79
N ILE A 523 8.87 -6.91 7.90
CA ILE A 523 10.06 -7.04 7.03
C ILE A 523 11.29 -7.18 7.92
N SER A 524 12.08 -8.22 7.59
CA SER A 524 13.32 -8.60 8.24
C SER A 524 14.33 -7.46 8.32
N ASP A 525 15.09 -7.45 9.43
CA ASP A 525 16.41 -6.86 9.62
C ASP A 525 16.55 -5.41 10.10
N PHE A 526 15.46 -4.73 10.47
CA PHE A 526 15.65 -3.56 11.33
C PHE A 526 15.94 -4.05 12.76
N LYS A 527 17.09 -3.66 13.32
CA LYS A 527 17.49 -3.95 14.68
C LYS A 527 16.29 -3.85 15.61
N LYS A 528 16.01 -4.90 16.38
CA LYS A 528 15.02 -4.90 17.46
C LYS A 528 15.31 -3.73 18.42
N SER A 529 14.82 -2.54 18.11
CA SER A 529 14.59 -1.54 19.11
C SER A 529 13.56 -2.13 20.08
N LYS A 530 13.70 -1.90 21.38
CA LYS A 530 12.66 -2.25 22.34
C LYS A 530 11.38 -1.61 21.82
N VAL A 531 10.43 -2.44 21.37
CA VAL A 531 9.12 -1.98 20.92
C VAL A 531 8.47 -1.33 22.13
N VAL A 532 8.47 -0.02 22.17
CA VAL A 532 7.66 0.73 23.14
C VAL A 532 6.25 0.68 22.60
N ASP A 533 5.32 0.14 23.36
CA ASP A 533 3.90 0.12 22.97
C ASP A 533 3.36 1.55 22.94
N LYS A 534 3.36 2.12 21.75
CA LYS A 534 2.83 3.46 21.48
C LYS A 534 1.41 3.33 20.96
N VAL A 535 0.53 4.19 21.41
CA VAL A 535 -0.84 4.34 20.91
C VAL A 535 -1.04 5.78 20.47
N ARG A 536 -1.67 5.97 19.32
CA ARG A 536 -2.00 7.31 18.80
C ARG A 536 -3.44 7.35 18.31
N VAL A 537 -4.06 8.47 18.55
CA VAL A 537 -5.33 8.85 17.92
C VAL A 537 -4.98 9.69 16.69
N ILE A 538 -5.50 9.27 15.55
CA ILE A 538 -5.32 9.93 14.26
C ILE A 538 -6.66 10.53 13.87
N PHE A 539 -6.78 11.85 13.88
CA PHE A 539 -7.99 12.53 13.41
C PHE A 539 -8.01 12.62 11.89
N ALA A 540 -9.22 12.72 11.34
CA ALA A 540 -9.38 12.98 9.92
C ALA A 540 -8.79 14.37 9.55
N TYR A 541 -7.95 14.41 8.52
CA TYR A 541 -7.37 15.64 7.97
C TYR A 541 -8.48 16.63 7.56
N PRO A 542 -8.35 17.96 7.81
CA PRO A 542 -7.13 18.65 8.20
C PRO A 542 -6.83 18.71 9.70
N ASP A 543 -7.62 18.05 10.54
CA ASP A 543 -7.36 18.00 11.97
C ASP A 543 -6.14 17.12 12.25
N HIS A 544 -5.28 17.56 13.18
CA HIS A 544 -4.26 16.71 13.79
C HIS A 544 -4.41 16.70 15.32
N ALA A 545 -3.91 15.65 15.94
CA ALA A 545 -4.04 15.42 17.36
C ALA A 545 -2.94 16.16 18.14
N VAL A 546 -3.33 16.97 19.13
CA VAL A 546 -2.40 17.54 20.12
C VAL A 546 -2.79 16.99 21.49
N TYR A 547 -1.87 16.28 22.14
CA TYR A 547 -2.13 15.64 23.40
C TYR A 547 -2.24 16.67 24.53
N LYS A 548 -3.23 16.50 25.44
CA LYS A 548 -3.48 17.39 26.57
C LYS A 548 -2.48 17.22 27.73
N GLY A 549 -1.53 16.27 27.61
CA GLY A 549 -0.52 16.00 28.63
C GLY A 549 -0.98 15.09 29.77
N SER A 550 -2.21 14.60 29.75
CA SER A 550 -2.76 13.70 30.79
C SER A 550 -3.84 12.78 30.23
N GLY A 551 -4.06 11.65 30.91
CA GLY A 551 -5.05 10.65 30.53
C GLY A 551 -4.49 9.53 29.64
N ASN A 552 -5.38 8.64 29.14
CA ASN A 552 -4.99 7.52 28.28
C ASN A 552 -4.72 8.01 26.86
N PRO A 553 -3.52 7.82 26.27
CA PRO A 553 -3.23 8.21 24.90
C PRO A 553 -4.07 7.51 23.83
N ALA A 554 -4.77 6.42 24.17
CA ALA A 554 -5.70 5.76 23.28
C ALA A 554 -7.10 6.40 23.24
N ASP A 555 -7.38 7.34 24.13
CA ASP A 555 -8.70 7.99 24.23
C ASP A 555 -8.70 9.33 23.49
N PRO A 556 -9.51 9.49 22.42
CA PRO A 556 -9.64 10.75 21.68
C PRO A 556 -9.99 11.95 22.56
N ALA A 557 -10.68 11.74 23.69
CA ALA A 557 -11.04 12.80 24.63
C ALA A 557 -9.84 13.49 25.27
N ASN A 558 -8.66 12.84 25.28
CA ASN A 558 -7.42 13.38 25.85
C ASN A 558 -6.58 14.19 24.85
N TYR A 559 -7.13 14.45 23.68
CA TYR A 559 -6.50 15.30 22.66
C TYR A 559 -7.35 16.53 22.36
N THR A 560 -6.69 17.60 21.97
CA THR A 560 -7.31 18.72 21.26
C THR A 560 -7.09 18.53 19.77
N LYS A 561 -8.05 18.96 18.97
CA LYS A 561 -7.90 19.05 17.52
C LYS A 561 -7.29 20.39 17.17
N GLN A 562 -6.25 20.35 16.36
CA GLN A 562 -5.66 21.54 15.78
C GLN A 562 -5.69 21.41 14.26
N VAL A 563 -6.10 22.47 13.59
CA VAL A 563 -6.11 22.53 12.12
C VAL A 563 -4.78 23.12 11.66
N THR A 564 -4.11 22.46 10.74
CA THR A 564 -2.95 23.04 10.08
C THR A 564 -3.43 24.09 9.09
N SER A 565 -3.10 25.35 9.34
CA SER A 565 -3.59 26.51 8.59
C SER A 565 -2.83 26.79 7.28
N GLU A 566 -1.85 25.98 6.93
CA GLU A 566 -1.07 26.16 5.70
C GLU A 566 -1.94 25.79 4.48
N PRO A 567 -2.28 26.77 3.61
CA PRO A 567 -2.93 26.47 2.35
C PRO A 567 -1.96 25.65 1.51
N VAL A 568 -2.38 24.45 1.16
CA VAL A 568 -1.58 23.53 0.37
C VAL A 568 -1.75 23.92 -1.10
N SER A 569 -1.03 24.94 -1.53
CA SER A 569 -0.80 25.22 -2.94
C SER A 569 0.54 24.57 -3.30
N TYR A 570 0.49 23.52 -4.08
CA TYR A 570 1.70 22.88 -4.60
C TYR A 570 1.96 23.47 -5.99
N ASP A 571 2.91 24.38 -6.07
CA ASP A 571 3.45 24.84 -7.35
C ASP A 571 4.47 23.80 -7.85
N TRP A 572 4.02 22.95 -8.75
CA TRP A 572 4.85 21.96 -9.40
C TRP A 572 4.51 21.86 -10.89
N TYR A 573 5.43 21.31 -11.68
CA TYR A 573 5.34 21.34 -13.15
C TYR A 573 4.16 20.54 -13.71
N GLY A 574 3.64 19.55 -12.96
CA GLY A 574 2.48 18.71 -13.32
C GLY A 574 1.18 19.11 -12.60
N ALA A 575 0.99 20.36 -12.21
CA ALA A 575 -0.19 20.78 -11.44
C ALA A 575 -1.53 20.47 -12.13
N GLU A 576 -1.55 20.39 -13.48
CA GLU A 576 -2.73 20.00 -14.26
C GLU A 576 -3.10 18.54 -14.14
N PHE A 577 -2.21 17.66 -13.65
CA PHE A 577 -2.51 16.24 -13.45
C PHE A 577 -3.61 16.02 -12.41
N MET A 578 -3.82 16.96 -11.51
CA MET A 578 -4.90 16.94 -10.53
C MET A 578 -6.11 17.77 -10.96
N LYS A 579 -6.38 17.83 -12.26
CA LYS A 579 -7.58 18.46 -12.83
C LYS A 579 -8.49 17.42 -13.48
N PRO A 580 -9.81 17.68 -13.57
CA PRO A 580 -10.74 16.79 -14.25
C PRO A 580 -10.40 16.55 -15.72
N GLY A 581 -10.80 15.39 -16.26
CA GLY A 581 -10.80 15.12 -17.69
C GLY A 581 -9.48 14.59 -18.25
N SER A 582 -8.48 14.30 -17.42
CA SER A 582 -7.20 13.72 -17.89
C SER A 582 -7.30 12.23 -18.25
N GLN A 583 -8.20 11.49 -17.62
CA GLN A 583 -8.33 10.03 -17.83
C GLN A 583 -9.01 9.72 -19.15
N LYS A 584 -8.46 8.76 -19.90
CA LYS A 584 -8.99 8.28 -21.18
C LYS A 584 -9.20 6.78 -21.17
N GLN A 585 -10.10 6.30 -22.02
CA GLN A 585 -10.19 4.90 -22.36
C GLN A 585 -9.15 4.58 -23.44
N CYS A 586 -8.39 3.54 -23.23
CA CYS A 586 -7.34 3.13 -24.16
C CYS A 586 -7.63 1.74 -24.72
N SER A 587 -7.18 1.50 -25.94
CA SER A 587 -7.24 0.22 -26.62
C SER A 587 -5.93 -0.11 -27.32
N ALA A 588 -5.65 -1.39 -27.46
CA ALA A 588 -4.52 -1.88 -28.24
C ALA A 588 -4.99 -2.13 -29.69
N VAL A 589 -4.55 -1.29 -30.61
CA VAL A 589 -4.90 -1.38 -32.05
C VAL A 589 -3.64 -1.58 -32.86
N GLU A 590 -3.55 -2.69 -33.59
CA GLU A 590 -2.39 -3.04 -34.42
C GLU A 590 -1.04 -2.92 -33.67
N GLY A 591 -1.03 -3.37 -32.39
CA GLY A 591 0.18 -3.33 -31.57
C GLY A 591 0.54 -1.92 -31.06
N LYS A 592 -0.37 -0.95 -31.15
CA LYS A 592 -0.18 0.41 -30.65
C LYS A 592 -1.22 0.74 -29.58
N LEU A 593 -0.83 1.55 -28.62
CA LEU A 593 -1.74 2.12 -27.62
C LEU A 593 -2.47 3.31 -28.24
N VAL A 594 -3.81 3.28 -28.21
CA VAL A 594 -4.67 4.37 -28.68
C VAL A 594 -5.62 4.76 -27.55
N CYS A 595 -5.54 6.02 -27.08
CA CYS A 595 -6.34 6.56 -25.98
C CYS A 595 -7.28 7.67 -26.49
N GLN A 596 -8.59 7.55 -26.20
CA GLN A 596 -9.64 8.47 -26.66
C GLN A 596 -10.41 9.07 -25.48
#